data_94f22894729dc4ca95557df37adb8f33
#
_entry.id   94f22894729dc4ca95557df37adb8f33
#
_cell.length_a   1.000
_cell.length_b   1.000
_cell.length_c   1.000
_cell.angle_alpha   90.00
_cell.angle_beta   90.00
_cell.angle_gamma   90.00
#
_symmetry.space_group_name_H-M   'P 1'
#
loop_
_entity.id
_entity.type
_entity.pdbx_description
1 polymer ?
#
loop_
_entity_poly.entity_id
_entity_poly.type
_entity_poly.pdbx_seq_one_letter_code
_entity_poly.pdbx_strand_id
1 'polypeptide(L)'
;MTVHYISEQNSILNHFLTQLRDVNIQKDSMRFRKNIERIGEIMAYELSKKLEYKDIAVQTPLGVKHTTTIAEDIVLCSILRAGLALHQGFMNFFDDAENGFVSAY
;
A
#
# COMPACT_ATOMS: atom_id res chain seq x y z
N MET A 1 2.98 -1.45 -20.81
CA MET A 1 3.09 -1.23 -19.36
C MET A 1 2.68 0.20 -19.03
N THR A 2 1.84 0.39 -18.03
CA THR A 2 1.42 1.72 -17.60
C THR A 2 2.20 2.13 -16.36
N VAL A 3 2.72 3.37 -16.37
CA VAL A 3 3.48 3.92 -15.23
C VAL A 3 2.61 4.99 -14.57
N HIS A 4 2.52 4.92 -13.23
CA HIS A 4 1.75 5.85 -12.42
C HIS A 4 2.67 6.63 -11.49
N TYR A 5 2.66 7.95 -11.63
CA TYR A 5 3.48 8.86 -10.79
C TYR A 5 2.58 9.49 -9.73
N ILE A 6 2.45 8.81 -8.59
CA ILE A 6 1.52 9.20 -7.52
C ILE A 6 1.90 10.56 -6.91
N SER A 7 3.19 10.88 -6.87
CA SER A 7 3.68 12.12 -6.27
C SER A 7 3.46 13.38 -7.11
N GLU A 8 3.01 13.24 -8.36
CA GLU A 8 2.76 14.39 -9.24
C GLU A 8 1.61 15.27 -8.76
N GLN A 9 0.63 14.68 -8.09
CA GLN A 9 -0.46 15.44 -7.47
C GLN A 9 -0.13 15.70 -6.01
N ASN A 10 -0.41 16.92 -5.54
CA ASN A 10 -0.19 17.27 -4.15
C ASN A 10 -1.12 16.45 -3.24
N SER A 11 -0.52 15.79 -2.25
CA SER A 11 -1.24 14.97 -1.28
C SER A 11 -0.37 14.81 -0.02
N ILE A 12 -0.91 14.14 0.98
CA ILE A 12 -0.15 13.81 2.19
C ILE A 12 1.09 12.96 1.87
N LEU A 13 1.09 12.25 0.74
CA LEU A 13 2.26 11.50 0.27
C LEU A 13 3.48 12.41 0.15
N ASN A 14 3.31 13.62 -0.39
CA ASN A 14 4.41 14.57 -0.57
C ASN A 14 5.01 14.99 0.77
N HIS A 15 4.20 15.08 1.81
CA HIS A 15 4.67 15.36 3.16
C HIS A 15 5.60 14.25 3.68
N PHE A 16 5.20 13.00 3.52
CA PHE A 16 6.01 11.85 3.96
C PHE A 16 7.28 11.72 3.13
N LEU A 17 7.21 11.96 1.82
CA LEU A 17 8.41 11.95 0.96
C LEU A 17 9.39 13.04 1.36
N THR A 18 8.90 14.24 1.71
CA THR A 18 9.74 15.33 2.19
C THR A 18 10.48 14.94 3.45
N GLN A 19 9.80 14.28 4.40
CA GLN A 19 10.44 13.81 5.63
C GLN A 19 11.50 12.75 5.37
N LEU A 20 11.29 11.87 4.40
CA LEU A 20 12.30 10.87 4.03
C LEU A 20 13.56 11.51 3.44
N ARG A 21 13.40 12.61 2.69
CA ARG A 21 14.50 13.30 2.02
C ARG A 21 15.26 14.26 2.92
N ASP A 22 14.63 14.73 4.00
CA ASP A 22 15.24 15.71 4.91
C ASP A 22 16.33 15.05 5.74
N VAL A 23 17.58 15.54 5.61
CA VAL A 23 18.73 14.95 6.27
C VAL A 23 18.66 15.00 7.79
N ASN A 24 17.88 15.93 8.34
CA ASN A 24 17.72 16.03 9.80
C ASN A 24 16.64 15.07 10.30
N ILE A 25 15.54 14.93 9.57
CA ILE A 25 14.42 14.08 9.97
C ILE A 25 14.74 12.59 9.74
N GLN A 26 15.44 12.26 8.66
CA GLN A 26 15.76 10.85 8.35
C GLN A 26 16.68 10.18 9.37
N LYS A 27 17.29 10.93 10.27
CA LYS A 27 18.10 10.38 11.38
C LYS A 27 17.25 9.68 12.42
N ASP A 28 15.96 10.00 12.52
CA ASP A 28 15.01 9.29 13.37
C ASP A 28 14.60 8.00 12.66
N SER A 29 15.21 6.89 13.04
CA SER A 29 15.02 5.61 12.37
C SER A 29 13.59 5.08 12.48
N MET A 30 12.91 5.35 13.60
CA MET A 30 11.52 4.94 13.77
C MET A 30 10.61 5.71 12.81
N ARG A 31 10.80 7.03 12.73
CA ARG A 31 10.03 7.88 11.82
C ARG A 31 10.30 7.53 10.37
N PHE A 32 11.55 7.23 10.03
CA PHE A 32 11.94 6.83 8.70
C PHE A 32 11.18 5.57 8.26
N ARG A 33 11.21 4.52 9.10
CA ARG A 33 10.50 3.27 8.80
C ARG A 33 8.98 3.48 8.74
N LYS A 34 8.44 4.27 9.68
CA LYS A 34 7.00 4.54 9.72
C LYS A 34 6.53 5.30 8.50
N ASN A 35 7.33 6.23 8.01
CA ASN A 35 7.01 6.96 6.78
C ASN A 35 7.03 6.05 5.54
N ILE A 36 7.97 5.11 5.47
CA ILE A 36 7.98 4.13 4.38
C ILE A 36 6.73 3.26 4.42
N GLU A 37 6.31 2.82 5.61
CA GLU A 37 5.06 2.07 5.76
C GLU A 37 3.85 2.91 5.30
N ARG A 38 3.78 4.17 5.69
CA ARG A 38 2.70 5.09 5.28
C ARG A 38 2.66 5.29 3.77
N ILE A 39 3.82 5.43 3.14
CA ILE A 39 3.93 5.52 1.69
C ILE A 39 3.42 4.23 1.06
N GLY A 40 3.75 3.07 1.63
CA GLY A 40 3.23 1.79 1.17
C GLY A 40 1.71 1.71 1.24
N GLU A 41 1.11 2.20 2.32
CA GLU A 41 -0.35 2.26 2.45
C GLU A 41 -0.98 3.13 1.36
N ILE A 42 -0.41 4.30 1.10
CA ILE A 42 -0.90 5.21 0.06
C ILE A 42 -0.78 4.58 -1.32
N MET A 43 0.36 3.94 -1.59
CA MET A 43 0.57 3.24 -2.86
C MET A 43 -0.43 2.10 -3.04
N ALA A 44 -0.69 1.34 -1.98
CA ALA A 44 -1.67 0.26 -2.00
C ALA A 44 -3.07 0.79 -2.33
N TYR A 45 -3.46 1.89 -1.71
CA TYR A 45 -4.74 2.54 -1.98
C TYR A 45 -4.85 2.99 -3.44
N GLU A 46 -3.84 3.69 -3.94
CA GLU A 46 -3.83 4.15 -5.33
C GLU A 46 -3.84 2.98 -6.32
N LEU A 47 -3.06 1.92 -6.04
CA LEU A 47 -3.04 0.72 -6.87
C LEU A 47 -4.41 0.03 -6.88
N SER A 48 -5.11 0.03 -5.75
CA SER A 48 -6.41 -0.62 -5.64
C SER A 48 -7.43 -0.10 -6.63
N LYS A 49 -7.29 1.15 -7.06
CA LYS A 49 -8.18 1.75 -8.07
C LYS A 49 -8.03 1.13 -9.46
N LYS A 50 -6.93 0.42 -9.69
CA LYS A 50 -6.61 -0.21 -10.98
C LYS A 50 -6.90 -1.71 -11.00
N LEU A 51 -7.35 -2.27 -9.89
CA LEU A 51 -7.71 -3.68 -9.80
C LEU A 51 -9.10 -3.92 -10.39
N GLU A 52 -9.38 -5.17 -10.71
CA GLU A 52 -10.71 -5.57 -11.16
C GLU A 52 -11.63 -5.77 -9.95
N TYR A 53 -12.88 -5.39 -10.13
CA TYR A 53 -13.92 -5.48 -9.09
C TYR A 53 -15.07 -6.33 -9.58
N LYS A 54 -15.80 -6.95 -8.65
CA LYS A 54 -16.99 -7.74 -8.95
C LYS A 54 -18.15 -7.28 -8.08
N ASP A 55 -19.35 -7.45 -8.62
CA ASP A 55 -20.58 -7.18 -7.88
C ASP A 55 -20.89 -8.33 -6.93
N ILE A 56 -21.24 -8.01 -5.72
CA ILE A 56 -21.65 -9.00 -4.70
C ILE A 56 -22.91 -8.52 -3.97
N ALA A 57 -23.62 -9.48 -3.41
CA ALA A 57 -24.76 -9.22 -2.53
C ALA A 57 -24.33 -9.54 -1.10
N VAL A 58 -24.40 -8.55 -0.22
CA VAL A 58 -23.96 -8.68 1.17
C VAL A 58 -25.18 -8.61 2.09
N GLN A 59 -25.28 -9.57 3.01
CA GLN A 59 -26.31 -9.53 4.06
C GLN A 59 -25.86 -8.55 5.15
N THR A 60 -26.67 -7.51 5.33
CA THR A 60 -26.45 -6.54 6.40
C THR A 60 -27.53 -6.69 7.47
N PRO A 61 -27.39 -6.05 8.63
CA PRO A 61 -28.46 -6.09 9.65
C PRO A 61 -29.80 -5.55 9.16
N LEU A 62 -29.81 -4.69 8.13
CA LEU A 62 -31.01 -4.07 7.59
C LEU A 62 -31.51 -4.72 6.30
N GLY A 63 -30.87 -5.78 5.82
CA GLY A 63 -31.23 -6.46 4.58
C GLY A 63 -30.03 -6.69 3.67
N VAL A 64 -30.31 -7.07 2.42
CA VAL A 64 -29.27 -7.34 1.43
C VAL A 64 -28.83 -6.05 0.75
N LYS A 65 -27.52 -5.83 0.69
CA LYS A 65 -26.90 -4.70 -0.02
C LYS A 65 -26.12 -5.20 -1.20
N HIS A 66 -26.38 -4.64 -2.38
CA HIS A 66 -25.57 -4.87 -3.57
C HIS A 66 -24.40 -3.89 -3.58
N THR A 67 -23.20 -4.41 -3.69
CA THR A 67 -21.97 -3.60 -3.65
C THR A 67 -20.90 -4.24 -4.49
N THR A 68 -19.70 -3.67 -4.48
CA THR A 68 -18.55 -4.18 -5.22
C THR A 68 -17.41 -4.51 -4.29
N THR A 69 -16.60 -5.49 -4.68
CA THR A 69 -15.38 -5.84 -3.97
C THR A 69 -14.30 -6.25 -4.97
N ILE A 70 -13.05 -6.33 -4.49
CA ILE A 70 -11.93 -6.71 -5.34
C ILE A 70 -12.11 -8.14 -5.83
N ALA A 71 -11.93 -8.34 -7.15
CA ALA A 71 -12.08 -9.63 -7.80
C ALA A 71 -10.76 -10.39 -7.98
N GLU A 72 -9.63 -9.71 -7.79
CA GLU A 72 -8.32 -10.29 -8.04
C GLU A 72 -7.70 -10.86 -6.76
N ASP A 73 -6.95 -11.96 -6.91
CA ASP A 73 -6.08 -12.47 -5.86
C ASP A 73 -4.77 -11.69 -5.90
N ILE A 74 -4.31 -11.23 -4.75
CA ILE A 74 -3.13 -10.37 -4.64
C ILE A 74 -2.01 -11.14 -3.97
N VAL A 75 -0.82 -11.04 -4.57
CA VAL A 75 0.42 -11.56 -3.99
C VAL A 75 1.36 -10.38 -3.78
N LEU A 76 1.89 -10.24 -2.56
CA LEU A 76 2.88 -9.24 -2.22
C LEU A 76 4.25 -9.92 -2.16
N CYS A 77 5.19 -9.41 -2.95
CA CYS A 77 6.55 -9.94 -2.96
C CYS A 77 7.54 -8.82 -2.70
N SER A 78 8.40 -8.99 -1.72
CA SER A 78 9.36 -7.98 -1.31
C SER A 78 10.79 -8.50 -1.38
N ILE A 79 11.70 -7.58 -1.66
CA ILE A 79 13.13 -7.86 -1.60
C ILE A 79 13.61 -7.55 -0.18
N LEU A 80 14.13 -8.58 0.49
CA LEU A 80 14.63 -8.46 1.84
C LEU A 80 15.98 -7.72 1.83
N ARG A 81 16.28 -6.94 2.84
CA ARG A 81 15.45 -6.60 3.99
C ARG A 81 14.85 -5.19 3.84
N ALA A 82 15.37 -4.41 2.89
CA ALA A 82 14.99 -3.01 2.71
C ALA A 82 13.48 -2.84 2.42
N GLY A 83 12.87 -3.83 1.77
CA GLY A 83 11.45 -3.78 1.40
C GLY A 83 10.46 -4.05 2.51
N LEU A 84 10.92 -4.45 3.72
CA LEU A 84 9.98 -4.91 4.76
C LEU A 84 9.00 -3.83 5.23
N ALA A 85 9.46 -2.61 5.43
CA ALA A 85 8.60 -1.53 5.90
C ALA A 85 7.54 -1.17 4.85
N LEU A 86 7.93 -1.12 3.58
CA LEU A 86 6.99 -0.88 2.47
C LEU A 86 5.99 -2.03 2.35
N HIS A 87 6.46 -3.26 2.47
CA HIS A 87 5.63 -4.47 2.44
C HIS A 87 4.56 -4.41 3.54
N GLN A 88 4.93 -4.00 4.74
CA GLN A 88 3.99 -3.86 5.85
C GLN A 88 2.87 -2.86 5.50
N GLY A 89 3.21 -1.75 4.83
CA GLY A 89 2.21 -0.78 4.39
C GLY A 89 1.19 -1.39 3.44
N PHE A 90 1.64 -2.18 2.48
CA PHE A 90 0.74 -2.90 1.57
C PHE A 90 -0.11 -3.93 2.31
N MET A 91 0.47 -4.68 3.26
CA MET A 91 -0.25 -5.67 4.05
C MET A 91 -1.35 -5.06 4.92
N ASN A 92 -1.19 -3.81 5.33
CA ASN A 92 -2.21 -3.14 6.14
C ASN A 92 -3.53 -2.97 5.38
N PHE A 93 -3.47 -2.94 4.06
CA PHE A 93 -4.67 -2.83 3.21
C PHE A 93 -5.03 -4.14 2.51
N PHE A 94 -4.04 -4.92 2.13
CA PHE A 94 -4.25 -6.22 1.48
C PHE A 94 -3.88 -7.34 2.46
N ASP A 95 -4.62 -7.41 3.55
CA ASP A 95 -4.31 -8.34 4.65
C ASP A 95 -4.58 -9.81 4.33
N ASP A 96 -5.36 -10.07 3.28
CA ASP A 96 -5.62 -11.42 2.79
C ASP A 96 -4.60 -11.87 1.75
N ALA A 97 -3.67 -11.01 1.34
CA ALA A 97 -2.72 -11.33 0.28
C ALA A 97 -1.72 -12.39 0.71
N GLU A 98 -1.32 -13.23 -0.25
CA GLU A 98 -0.18 -14.11 -0.05
C GLU A 98 1.10 -13.30 -0.08
N ASN A 99 2.09 -13.71 0.72
CA ASN A 99 3.35 -12.98 0.86
C ASN A 99 4.52 -13.82 0.41
N GLY A 100 5.38 -13.23 -0.42
CA GLY A 100 6.61 -13.83 -0.85
C GLY A 100 7.78 -12.91 -0.55
N PHE A 101 8.96 -13.51 -0.38
CA PHE A 101 10.17 -12.74 -0.07
C PHE A 101 11.33 -13.27 -0.90
N VAL A 102 12.15 -12.33 -1.41
CA VAL A 102 13.37 -12.63 -2.15
C VAL A 102 14.55 -12.02 -1.39
N SER A 103 15.56 -12.83 -1.11
CA SER A 103 16.81 -12.33 -0.53
C SER A 103 17.72 -11.77 -1.62
N ALA A 104 18.27 -10.58 -1.35
CA ALA A 104 19.29 -9.97 -2.20
C ALA A 104 20.47 -9.54 -1.34
N TYR A 105 21.67 -9.85 -1.81
CA TYR A 105 22.93 -9.55 -1.12
C TYR A 105 23.80 -8.64 -1.96
#